data_a2cb0045b2bc1aa985111c3ecbc7ad56
#
_entry.id   a2cb0045b2bc1aa985111c3ecbc7ad56
#
_cell.length_a   1.000
_cell.length_b   1.000
_cell.length_c   1.000
_cell.angle_alpha   90.00
_cell.angle_beta   90.00
_cell.angle_gamma   90.00
#
_symmetry.space_group_name_H-M   'P 1'
#
loop_
_entity.id
_entity.type
_entity.pdbx_description
1 polymer ?
#
loop_
_entity_poly.entity_id
_entity_poly.type
_entity_poly.pdbx_seq_one_letter_code
_entity_poly.pdbx_strand_id
1 'polypeptide(L)'
;MEEEEKFFNNEEKLDFIIKYLKLDVNEIEKRFGYKSGYVSKLRNNCYGALKPMHFYAFESAYNIPSKIFKDKTIDTSTKIIDILNQTNNKDNNFFTNDENVLKSLLGKWYAYVYAGSPFSPIHCIETIFHSDYKITDENGNYGKVLIGELQTVVIKKAVNSKNFISILFDNADIRFELFHFSMLSKRNHVKREMCNFGFFSRKKIDLEVAEKILGKRELVQLKMSCDFKERVAEYAELIDG
;
A
#
# COMPACT_ATOMS: atom_id res chain seq x y z
N MET A 1 10.05 16.03 26.81
CA MET A 1 10.22 16.92 25.63
C MET A 1 11.71 16.85 25.31
N GLU A 2 12.07 16.27 24.18
CA GLU A 2 13.45 16.36 23.69
C GLU A 2 13.68 17.82 23.31
N GLU A 3 14.81 18.39 23.76
CA GLU A 3 15.18 19.76 23.40
C GLU A 3 15.35 19.86 21.88
N GLU A 4 14.79 20.90 21.27
CA GLU A 4 14.91 21.15 19.86
C GLU A 4 16.36 21.54 19.52
N GLU A 5 17.07 20.67 18.79
CA GLU A 5 18.45 20.89 18.39
C GLU A 5 18.50 21.82 17.17
N LYS A 6 19.37 22.85 17.22
CA LYS A 6 19.55 23.82 16.13
C LYS A 6 20.89 23.61 15.44
N PHE A 7 20.87 23.62 14.10
CA PHE A 7 22.04 23.37 13.26
C PHE A 7 22.49 24.64 12.54
N PHE A 8 23.79 24.87 12.53
CA PHE A 8 24.41 26.07 11.93
C PHE A 8 25.01 25.80 10.56
N ASN A 9 25.26 24.53 10.20
CA ASN A 9 25.85 24.13 8.93
C ASN A 9 25.27 22.78 8.44
N ASN A 10 25.62 22.42 7.20
CA ASN A 10 25.12 21.20 6.57
C ASN A 10 25.79 19.93 7.11
N GLU A 11 26.98 20.04 7.64
CA GLU A 11 27.72 18.94 8.26
C GLU A 11 27.04 18.48 9.55
N GLU A 12 26.57 19.40 10.37
CA GLU A 12 25.77 19.11 11.57
C GLU A 12 24.43 18.46 11.22
N LYS A 13 23.74 18.99 10.18
CA LYS A 13 22.51 18.37 9.67
C LYS A 13 22.77 16.94 9.19
N LEU A 14 23.86 16.69 8.46
CA LEU A 14 24.22 15.36 7.99
C LEU A 14 24.48 14.40 9.16
N ASP A 15 25.23 14.85 10.16
CA ASP A 15 25.52 14.07 11.35
C ASP A 15 24.24 13.66 12.09
N PHE A 16 23.34 14.62 12.29
CA PHE A 16 22.03 14.37 12.88
C PHE A 16 21.22 13.36 12.07
N ILE A 17 21.12 13.53 10.73
CA ILE A 17 20.36 12.64 9.85
C ILE A 17 20.89 11.21 9.90
N ILE A 18 22.21 11.02 9.83
CA ILE A 18 22.85 9.71 9.91
C ILE A 18 22.52 9.02 11.23
N LYS A 19 22.57 9.75 12.35
CA LYS A 19 22.19 9.22 13.68
C LYS A 19 20.71 8.90 13.76
N TYR A 20 19.85 9.82 13.33
CA TYR A 20 18.41 9.66 13.37
C TYR A 20 17.90 8.46 12.57
N LEU A 21 18.40 8.31 11.33
CA LEU A 21 18.07 7.20 10.45
C LEU A 21 18.88 5.92 10.77
N LYS A 22 19.78 5.95 11.75
CA LYS A 22 20.67 4.83 12.15
C LYS A 22 21.45 4.24 10.97
N LEU A 23 21.95 5.11 10.07
CA LEU A 23 22.70 4.68 8.90
C LEU A 23 24.13 4.28 9.29
N ASP A 24 24.60 3.15 8.76
CA ASP A 24 25.98 2.72 8.94
C ASP A 24 26.91 3.52 7.99
N VAL A 25 27.87 4.23 8.59
CA VAL A 25 28.85 5.06 7.85
C VAL A 25 29.69 4.22 6.88
N ASN A 26 30.09 3.00 7.26
CA ASN A 26 30.87 2.12 6.40
C ASN A 26 30.05 1.65 5.17
N GLU A 27 28.78 1.38 5.36
CA GLU A 27 27.87 1.05 4.25
C GLU A 27 27.68 2.24 3.30
N ILE A 28 27.55 3.47 3.84
CA ILE A 28 27.46 4.68 3.04
C ILE A 28 28.73 4.82 2.18
N GLU A 29 29.92 4.70 2.79
CA GLU A 29 31.20 4.82 2.11
C GLU A 29 31.36 3.77 1.01
N LYS A 30 31.01 2.51 1.30
CA LYS A 30 31.01 1.42 0.32
C LYS A 30 30.06 1.68 -0.83
N ARG A 31 28.84 2.13 -0.55
CA ARG A 31 27.79 2.37 -1.55
C ARG A 31 28.16 3.51 -2.51
N PHE A 32 28.83 4.54 -2.01
CA PHE A 32 29.28 5.68 -2.83
C PHE A 32 30.69 5.51 -3.43
N GLY A 33 31.36 4.40 -3.13
CA GLY A 33 32.75 4.19 -3.58
C GLY A 33 33.77 5.13 -2.90
N TYR A 34 33.43 5.62 -1.71
CA TYR A 34 34.33 6.49 -0.94
C TYR A 34 35.39 5.66 -0.19
N LYS A 35 36.53 6.29 0.06
CA LYS A 35 37.55 5.72 0.94
C LYS A 35 37.03 5.72 2.39
N SER A 36 37.45 4.70 3.16
CA SER A 36 37.12 4.61 4.57
C SER A 36 37.46 5.88 5.34
N GLY A 37 36.54 6.32 6.19
CA GLY A 37 36.69 7.56 6.96
C GLY A 37 36.30 8.86 6.21
N TYR A 38 35.89 8.78 4.94
CA TYR A 38 35.50 9.95 4.17
C TYR A 38 34.22 10.62 4.71
N VAL A 39 33.18 9.85 4.96
CA VAL A 39 31.90 10.36 5.50
C VAL A 39 32.09 10.90 6.92
N SER A 40 32.91 10.22 7.72
CA SER A 40 33.24 10.70 9.07
C SER A 40 33.96 12.07 9.02
N LYS A 41 34.85 12.29 8.05
CA LYS A 41 35.51 13.57 7.84
C LYS A 41 34.52 14.66 7.37
N LEU A 42 33.58 14.32 6.49
CA LEU A 42 32.52 15.27 6.08
C LEU A 42 31.70 15.73 7.28
N ARG A 43 31.27 14.83 8.15
CA ARG A 43 30.51 15.14 9.36
C ARG A 43 31.25 16.05 10.33
N ASN A 44 32.57 15.91 10.44
CA ASN A 44 33.40 16.67 11.36
C ASN A 44 33.92 17.97 10.74
N ASN A 45 33.34 18.42 9.64
CA ASN A 45 33.75 19.67 8.93
C ASN A 45 35.22 19.73 8.54
N CYS A 46 35.88 18.56 8.34
CA CYS A 46 37.30 18.47 8.03
C CYS A 46 37.67 18.86 6.58
N TYR A 47 36.67 18.93 5.69
CA TYR A 47 36.88 19.20 4.26
C TYR A 47 36.16 20.43 3.72
N GLY A 48 35.63 21.26 4.60
CA GLY A 48 34.76 22.35 4.19
C GLY A 48 33.36 21.84 3.72
N ALA A 49 32.52 22.74 3.33
CA ALA A 49 31.10 22.46 3.09
C ALA A 49 30.82 21.26 2.21
N LEU A 50 29.83 20.48 2.57
CA LEU A 50 29.19 19.47 1.73
C LEU A 50 28.82 20.08 0.37
N LYS A 51 29.26 19.45 -0.71
CA LYS A 51 29.02 19.93 -2.09
C LYS A 51 27.64 19.45 -2.57
N PRO A 52 27.00 20.18 -3.52
CA PRO A 52 25.70 19.78 -4.07
C PRO A 52 25.62 18.33 -4.57
N MET A 53 26.72 17.80 -5.11
CA MET A 53 26.79 16.40 -5.54
C MET A 53 26.53 15.41 -4.38
N HIS A 54 26.95 15.73 -3.16
CA HIS A 54 26.70 14.88 -2.00
C HIS A 54 25.20 14.90 -1.62
N PHE A 55 24.54 16.07 -1.72
CA PHE A 55 23.10 16.16 -1.44
C PHE A 55 22.30 15.26 -2.37
N TYR A 56 22.60 15.29 -3.66
CA TYR A 56 21.93 14.42 -4.64
C TYR A 56 22.28 12.94 -4.47
N ALA A 57 23.51 12.63 -4.07
CA ALA A 57 23.89 11.25 -3.78
C ALA A 57 23.11 10.69 -2.59
N PHE A 58 22.95 11.47 -1.50
CA PHE A 58 22.16 11.08 -0.36
C PHE A 58 20.66 10.99 -0.68
N GLU A 59 20.15 11.91 -1.51
CA GLU A 59 18.76 11.86 -1.98
C GLU A 59 18.49 10.59 -2.78
N SER A 60 19.34 10.26 -3.74
CA SER A 60 19.20 9.07 -4.60
C SER A 60 19.38 7.76 -3.86
N ALA A 61 20.29 7.69 -2.88
CA ALA A 61 20.66 6.43 -2.25
C ALA A 61 19.86 6.14 -0.96
N TYR A 62 19.44 7.18 -0.26
CA TYR A 62 18.83 7.07 1.07
C TYR A 62 17.53 7.87 1.22
N ASN A 63 16.98 8.41 0.13
CA ASN A 63 15.77 9.24 0.12
C ASN A 63 15.86 10.44 1.08
N ILE A 64 17.07 11.00 1.26
CA ILE A 64 17.29 12.18 2.08
C ILE A 64 17.15 13.43 1.19
N PRO A 65 16.05 14.20 1.29
CA PRO A 65 15.78 15.29 0.36
C PRO A 65 16.90 16.33 0.33
N SER A 66 17.43 16.62 -0.86
CA SER A 66 18.49 17.62 -1.06
C SER A 66 18.10 19.01 -0.57
N LYS A 67 16.78 19.32 -0.49
CA LYS A 67 16.25 20.57 0.05
C LYS A 67 16.68 20.83 1.50
N ILE A 68 16.88 19.78 2.32
CA ILE A 68 17.33 19.91 3.73
C ILE A 68 18.66 20.66 3.80
N PHE A 69 19.54 20.40 2.84
CA PHE A 69 20.87 21.03 2.80
C PHE A 69 20.89 22.36 2.05
N LYS A 70 19.97 22.55 1.07
CA LYS A 70 19.92 23.77 0.23
C LYS A 70 19.16 24.92 0.89
N ASP A 71 18.15 24.61 1.68
CA ASP A 71 17.30 25.60 2.35
C ASP A 71 17.85 25.90 3.74
N LYS A 72 18.33 27.13 3.91
CA LYS A 72 18.88 27.62 5.19
C LYS A 72 17.80 27.78 6.28
N THR A 73 16.53 27.83 5.93
CA THR A 73 15.43 27.92 6.91
C THR A 73 15.13 26.59 7.60
N ILE A 74 15.66 25.49 7.06
CA ILE A 74 15.57 24.14 7.66
C ILE A 74 16.80 24.00 8.57
N ASP A 75 16.70 24.53 9.76
CA ASP A 75 17.81 24.70 10.72
C ASP A 75 17.61 24.02 12.07
N THR A 76 16.50 23.26 12.23
CA THR A 76 16.22 22.54 13.48
C THR A 76 15.92 21.06 13.26
N SER A 77 16.15 20.24 14.31
CA SER A 77 15.88 18.80 14.27
C SER A 77 14.42 18.50 13.92
N THR A 78 13.47 19.24 14.48
CA THR A 78 12.04 19.08 14.20
C THR A 78 11.72 19.26 12.71
N LYS A 79 12.21 20.33 12.07
CA LYS A 79 11.99 20.58 10.65
C LYS A 79 12.62 19.50 9.77
N ILE A 80 13.80 19.01 10.12
CA ILE A 80 14.47 17.93 9.39
C ILE A 80 13.64 16.63 9.50
N ILE A 81 13.22 16.27 10.71
CA ILE A 81 12.37 15.08 10.97
C ILE A 81 11.08 15.14 10.17
N ASP A 82 10.38 16.27 10.18
CA ASP A 82 9.14 16.46 9.43
C ASP A 82 9.33 16.22 7.93
N ILE A 83 10.42 16.73 7.37
CA ILE A 83 10.74 16.53 5.95
C ILE A 83 11.10 15.08 5.65
N LEU A 84 11.91 14.44 6.49
CA LEU A 84 12.28 13.02 6.33
C LEU A 84 11.05 12.12 6.43
N ASN A 85 10.16 12.38 7.37
CA ASN A 85 8.92 11.64 7.53
C ASN A 85 7.97 11.84 6.34
N GLN A 86 7.86 13.06 5.81
CA GLN A 86 7.07 13.33 4.61
C GLN A 86 7.62 12.60 3.39
N THR A 87 8.95 12.49 3.26
CA THR A 87 9.60 11.82 2.14
C THR A 87 9.53 10.32 2.25
N ASN A 88 9.82 9.77 3.43
CA ASN A 88 9.69 8.33 3.70
C ASN A 88 8.24 7.85 3.54
N ASN A 89 7.27 8.71 3.87
CA ASN A 89 5.86 8.43 3.61
C ASN A 89 5.49 8.50 2.13
N LYS A 90 6.17 9.30 1.29
CA LYS A 90 5.91 9.37 -0.15
C LYS A 90 6.44 8.14 -0.91
N ASP A 91 7.62 7.66 -0.58
CA ASP A 91 8.25 6.54 -1.31
C ASP A 91 7.74 5.16 -0.90
N ASN A 92 7.17 5.03 0.32
CA ASN A 92 6.57 3.78 0.80
C ASN A 92 5.05 3.72 0.67
N ASN A 93 4.40 4.79 0.25
CA ASN A 93 2.95 4.81 0.08
C ASN A 93 2.57 4.68 -1.40
N PHE A 94 2.50 3.44 -1.90
CA PHE A 94 1.66 3.10 -3.05
C PHE A 94 0.20 3.57 -2.85
N PHE A 95 -0.16 3.88 -1.61
CA PHE A 95 -1.48 4.32 -1.22
C PHE A 95 -1.41 5.77 -0.76
N THR A 96 -1.95 6.66 -1.57
CA THR A 96 -1.99 8.11 -1.31
C THR A 96 -3.00 8.49 -0.23
N ASN A 97 -3.95 7.58 0.08
CA ASN A 97 -5.08 7.81 0.98
C ASN A 97 -5.85 9.10 0.62
N ASP A 98 -6.15 9.26 -0.68
CA ASP A 98 -6.86 10.44 -1.19
C ASP A 98 -8.23 10.58 -0.53
N GLU A 99 -8.42 11.68 0.20
CA GLU A 99 -9.65 11.97 0.93
C GLU A 99 -10.86 12.18 0.01
N ASN A 100 -10.67 12.65 -1.24
CA ASN A 100 -11.78 12.86 -2.17
C ASN A 100 -12.30 11.53 -2.69
N VAL A 101 -11.40 10.59 -2.98
CA VAL A 101 -11.76 9.22 -3.33
C VAL A 101 -12.48 8.56 -2.16
N LEU A 102 -11.95 8.71 -0.93
CA LEU A 102 -12.62 8.20 0.26
C LEU A 102 -14.02 8.79 0.44
N LYS A 103 -14.17 10.12 0.32
CA LYS A 103 -15.48 10.80 0.42
C LYS A 103 -16.50 10.23 -0.58
N SER A 104 -16.07 9.90 -1.79
CA SER A 104 -16.93 9.28 -2.80
C SER A 104 -17.36 7.86 -2.44
N LEU A 105 -16.54 7.14 -1.66
CA LEU A 105 -16.85 5.79 -1.18
C LEU A 105 -17.74 5.77 0.06
N LEU A 106 -17.68 6.82 0.93
CA LEU A 106 -18.30 6.81 2.25
C LEU A 106 -19.75 6.33 2.25
N GLY A 107 -20.08 5.54 3.28
CA GLY A 107 -21.43 5.07 3.54
C GLY A 107 -21.72 3.69 2.94
N LYS A 108 -23.00 3.42 2.71
CA LYS A 108 -23.52 2.11 2.36
C LYS A 108 -23.43 1.82 0.88
N TRP A 109 -23.00 0.59 0.56
CA TRP A 109 -22.98 -0.02 -0.76
C TRP A 109 -23.47 -1.46 -0.70
N TYR A 110 -23.96 -1.97 -1.82
CA TYR A 110 -24.35 -3.37 -1.99
C TYR A 110 -23.38 -4.02 -2.98
N ALA A 111 -22.63 -5.02 -2.51
CA ALA A 111 -21.70 -5.79 -3.33
C ALA A 111 -22.42 -7.03 -3.90
N TYR A 112 -22.38 -7.17 -5.22
CA TYR A 112 -22.99 -8.31 -5.94
C TYR A 112 -21.90 -9.17 -6.55
N VAL A 113 -21.89 -10.46 -6.19
CA VAL A 113 -20.96 -11.47 -6.72
C VAL A 113 -21.62 -12.84 -6.76
N TYR A 114 -21.17 -13.70 -7.65
CA TYR A 114 -21.56 -15.09 -7.60
C TYR A 114 -21.01 -15.77 -6.34
N ALA A 115 -21.87 -16.56 -5.68
CA ALA A 115 -21.46 -17.43 -4.58
C ALA A 115 -20.39 -18.42 -5.05
N GLY A 116 -19.50 -18.80 -4.14
CA GLY A 116 -18.47 -19.79 -4.49
C GLY A 116 -19.00 -21.19 -4.80
N SER A 117 -20.24 -21.55 -4.40
CA SER A 117 -20.91 -22.79 -4.79
C SER A 117 -21.68 -22.59 -6.10
N PRO A 118 -21.60 -23.50 -7.08
CA PRO A 118 -22.36 -23.38 -8.32
C PRO A 118 -23.88 -23.45 -8.10
N PHE A 119 -24.31 -24.04 -6.98
CA PHE A 119 -25.73 -24.19 -6.64
C PHE A 119 -26.29 -23.06 -5.76
N SER A 120 -25.45 -22.11 -5.36
CA SER A 120 -25.88 -20.98 -4.54
C SER A 120 -26.20 -19.77 -5.43
N PRO A 121 -27.19 -18.94 -5.03
CA PRO A 121 -27.53 -17.73 -5.76
C PRO A 121 -26.39 -16.70 -5.72
N ILE A 122 -26.60 -15.57 -6.38
CA ILE A 122 -25.77 -14.38 -6.25
C ILE A 122 -25.83 -13.91 -4.80
N HIS A 123 -24.68 -13.51 -4.27
CA HIS A 123 -24.60 -12.78 -3.00
C HIS A 123 -24.84 -11.29 -3.26
N CYS A 124 -25.74 -10.73 -2.47
CA CYS A 124 -25.88 -9.29 -2.30
C CYS A 124 -25.43 -8.98 -0.87
N ILE A 125 -24.31 -8.33 -0.72
CA ILE A 125 -23.66 -8.10 0.59
C ILE A 125 -23.67 -6.61 0.89
N GLU A 126 -24.42 -6.22 1.94
CA GLU A 126 -24.38 -4.84 2.42
C GLU A 126 -23.00 -4.55 3.00
N THR A 127 -22.36 -3.50 2.51
CA THR A 127 -20.99 -3.11 2.83
C THR A 127 -20.95 -1.63 3.18
N ILE A 128 -20.22 -1.26 4.24
CA ILE A 128 -20.12 0.13 4.71
C ILE A 128 -18.65 0.57 4.68
N PHE A 129 -18.38 1.66 3.96
CA PHE A 129 -17.10 2.34 3.98
C PHE A 129 -17.12 3.48 5.01
N HIS A 130 -16.15 3.48 5.92
CA HIS A 130 -16.04 4.41 7.05
C HIS A 130 -14.99 5.49 6.78
N SER A 131 -15.12 6.63 7.45
CA SER A 131 -14.21 7.79 7.29
C SER A 131 -12.78 7.55 7.78
N ASP A 132 -12.57 6.51 8.59
CA ASP A 132 -11.25 6.10 9.11
C ASP A 132 -10.56 5.03 8.24
N TYR A 133 -10.89 4.97 6.95
CA TYR A 133 -10.38 3.97 5.99
C TYR A 133 -10.68 2.52 6.38
N LYS A 134 -11.73 2.32 7.17
CA LYS A 134 -12.23 0.98 7.47
C LYS A 134 -13.40 0.61 6.57
N ILE A 135 -13.63 -0.69 6.50
CA ILE A 135 -14.77 -1.29 5.82
C ILE A 135 -15.36 -2.39 6.68
N THR A 136 -16.68 -2.47 6.70
CA THR A 136 -17.44 -3.56 7.37
C THR A 136 -18.53 -4.08 6.44
N ASP A 137 -19.01 -5.29 6.67
CA ASP A 137 -20.17 -5.80 5.97
C ASP A 137 -21.16 -6.50 6.92
N GLU A 138 -22.36 -6.80 6.42
CA GLU A 138 -23.45 -7.42 7.19
C GLU A 138 -23.10 -8.80 7.77
N ASN A 139 -22.10 -9.49 7.19
CA ASN A 139 -21.61 -10.78 7.71
C ASN A 139 -20.59 -10.60 8.84
N GLY A 140 -20.35 -9.36 9.29
CA GLY A 140 -19.37 -9.02 10.32
C GLY A 140 -17.92 -9.02 9.85
N ASN A 141 -17.66 -9.20 8.54
CA ASN A 141 -16.30 -9.05 8.03
C ASN A 141 -15.89 -7.57 8.12
N TYR A 142 -14.61 -7.36 8.42
CA TYR A 142 -14.04 -6.03 8.56
C TYR A 142 -12.67 -5.92 7.90
N GLY A 143 -12.24 -4.72 7.58
CA GLY A 143 -10.97 -4.53 6.90
C GLY A 143 -10.55 -3.10 6.74
N LYS A 144 -9.58 -2.91 5.84
CA LYS A 144 -9.00 -1.60 5.49
C LYS A 144 -9.21 -1.30 4.02
N VAL A 145 -9.35 -0.02 3.73
CA VAL A 145 -9.38 0.57 2.40
C VAL A 145 -8.04 1.25 2.16
N LEU A 146 -7.35 0.87 1.13
CA LEU A 146 -6.04 1.36 0.73
C LEU A 146 -6.19 2.06 -0.61
N ILE A 147 -6.17 3.38 -0.62
CA ILE A 147 -6.43 4.20 -1.80
C ILE A 147 -5.09 4.54 -2.45
N GLY A 148 -4.82 3.99 -3.63
CA GLY A 148 -3.70 4.37 -4.49
C GLY A 148 -4.05 5.52 -5.43
N GLU A 149 -3.13 5.87 -6.32
CA GLU A 149 -3.34 6.97 -7.28
C GLU A 149 -4.47 6.67 -8.27
N LEU A 150 -4.49 5.49 -8.87
CA LEU A 150 -5.47 5.08 -9.89
C LEU A 150 -6.47 4.06 -9.36
N GLN A 151 -6.09 3.26 -8.38
CA GLN A 151 -6.87 2.12 -7.93
C GLN A 151 -6.96 2.07 -6.40
N THR A 152 -8.08 1.56 -5.92
CA THR A 152 -8.31 1.27 -4.50
C THR A 152 -8.28 -0.23 -4.27
N VAL A 153 -7.53 -0.64 -3.24
CA VAL A 153 -7.50 -2.01 -2.73
C VAL A 153 -8.22 -2.07 -1.39
N VAL A 154 -9.15 -2.98 -1.27
CA VAL A 154 -9.82 -3.29 0.01
C VAL A 154 -9.35 -4.66 0.48
N ILE A 155 -8.86 -4.74 1.71
CA ILE A 155 -8.47 -6.00 2.34
C ILE A 155 -9.40 -6.25 3.52
N LYS A 156 -10.25 -7.28 3.41
CA LYS A 156 -11.17 -7.69 4.49
C LYS A 156 -10.75 -9.00 5.12
N LYS A 157 -10.89 -9.10 6.43
CA LYS A 157 -10.78 -10.35 7.18
C LYS A 157 -12.17 -10.90 7.42
N ALA A 158 -12.40 -12.14 7.04
CA ALA A 158 -13.63 -12.84 7.37
C ALA A 158 -13.64 -13.20 8.87
N VAL A 159 -14.74 -12.91 9.57
CA VAL A 159 -14.87 -13.12 11.03
C VAL A 159 -14.60 -14.57 11.43
N ASN A 160 -15.10 -15.51 10.65
CA ASN A 160 -15.00 -16.94 10.95
C ASN A 160 -13.83 -17.64 10.23
N SER A 161 -12.86 -16.88 9.72
CA SER A 161 -11.77 -17.41 8.91
C SER A 161 -10.47 -16.66 9.18
N LYS A 162 -9.36 -17.36 9.04
CA LYS A 162 -8.02 -16.75 9.02
C LYS A 162 -7.66 -16.17 7.65
N ASN A 163 -8.53 -16.33 6.63
CA ASN A 163 -8.28 -15.89 5.28
C ASN A 163 -8.68 -14.44 5.07
N PHE A 164 -7.99 -13.81 4.12
CA PHE A 164 -8.32 -12.47 3.64
C PHE A 164 -9.14 -12.56 2.36
N ILE A 165 -9.95 -11.52 2.15
CA ILE A 165 -10.61 -11.20 0.89
C ILE A 165 -9.98 -9.90 0.42
N SER A 166 -9.44 -9.87 -0.80
CA SER A 166 -8.98 -8.63 -1.43
C SER A 166 -9.92 -8.24 -2.56
N ILE A 167 -10.26 -6.94 -2.61
CA ILE A 167 -11.11 -6.35 -3.64
C ILE A 167 -10.32 -5.22 -4.26
N LEU A 168 -10.33 -5.13 -5.59
CA LEU A 168 -9.64 -4.10 -6.36
C LEU A 168 -10.62 -3.44 -7.33
N PHE A 169 -10.60 -2.11 -7.41
CA PHE A 169 -11.37 -1.33 -8.36
C PHE A 169 -10.69 -0.01 -8.73
N ASP A 170 -11.08 0.58 -9.84
CA ASP A 170 -10.53 1.83 -10.34
C ASP A 170 -11.18 3.04 -9.64
N ASN A 171 -10.37 4.01 -9.24
CA ASN A 171 -10.85 5.23 -8.56
C ASN A 171 -11.76 6.07 -9.47
N ALA A 172 -11.52 6.06 -10.78
CA ALA A 172 -12.32 6.78 -11.74
C ALA A 172 -13.78 6.28 -11.82
N ASP A 173 -14.02 5.01 -11.50
CA ASP A 173 -15.35 4.39 -11.59
C ASP A 173 -16.24 4.71 -10.38
N ILE A 174 -15.67 5.08 -9.24
CA ILE A 174 -16.40 5.35 -7.98
C ILE A 174 -17.42 6.51 -8.14
N ARG A 175 -17.20 7.41 -9.09
CA ARG A 175 -18.14 8.51 -9.40
C ARG A 175 -19.53 8.04 -9.85
N PHE A 176 -19.64 6.79 -10.28
CA PHE A 176 -20.91 6.18 -10.64
C PHE A 176 -21.56 5.52 -9.42
N GLU A 177 -22.88 5.53 -9.36
CA GLU A 177 -23.62 4.82 -8.30
C GLU A 177 -23.53 3.29 -8.42
N LEU A 178 -22.93 2.79 -9.49
CA LEU A 178 -22.65 1.40 -9.78
C LEU A 178 -21.30 1.30 -10.48
N PHE A 179 -20.38 0.48 -9.93
CA PHE A 179 -19.07 0.23 -10.54
C PHE A 179 -18.60 -1.20 -10.28
N HIS A 180 -17.78 -1.71 -11.19
CA HIS A 180 -17.26 -3.07 -11.11
C HIS A 180 -16.02 -3.17 -10.18
N PHE A 181 -15.75 -4.39 -9.72
CA PHE A 181 -14.53 -4.73 -9.01
C PHE A 181 -14.07 -6.15 -9.32
N SER A 182 -12.79 -6.44 -9.09
CA SER A 182 -12.25 -7.78 -8.99
C SER A 182 -12.03 -8.17 -7.53
N MET A 183 -12.26 -9.43 -7.17
CA MET A 183 -12.15 -9.95 -5.82
C MET A 183 -11.39 -11.27 -5.80
N LEU A 184 -10.34 -11.34 -4.98
CA LEU A 184 -9.67 -12.59 -4.65
C LEU A 184 -10.12 -13.08 -3.28
N SER A 185 -10.50 -14.35 -3.22
CA SER A 185 -10.92 -14.99 -1.96
C SER A 185 -10.44 -16.43 -1.91
N LYS A 186 -10.29 -16.95 -0.69
CA LYS A 186 -9.94 -18.34 -0.43
C LYS A 186 -11.04 -19.01 0.36
N ARG A 187 -11.55 -20.12 -0.16
CA ARG A 187 -12.54 -20.92 0.55
C ARG A 187 -11.88 -21.81 1.59
N ASN A 188 -12.39 -21.73 2.83
CA ASN A 188 -11.87 -22.52 3.95
C ASN A 188 -11.98 -24.04 3.75
N HIS A 189 -13.09 -24.48 3.15
CA HIS A 189 -13.39 -25.91 3.07
C HIS A 189 -12.73 -26.63 1.88
N VAL A 190 -12.28 -25.89 0.87
CA VAL A 190 -11.81 -26.51 -0.39
C VAL A 190 -10.34 -26.14 -0.69
N LYS A 191 -9.69 -25.31 0.14
CA LYS A 191 -8.31 -24.81 -0.05
C LYS A 191 -8.06 -24.23 -1.48
N ARG A 192 -9.11 -23.74 -2.15
CA ARG A 192 -9.03 -23.20 -3.51
C ARG A 192 -9.14 -21.69 -3.49
N GLU A 193 -8.29 -21.05 -4.23
CA GLU A 193 -8.39 -19.64 -4.53
C GLU A 193 -9.40 -19.41 -5.65
N MET A 194 -10.10 -18.29 -5.56
CA MET A 194 -11.15 -17.93 -6.48
C MET A 194 -11.06 -16.43 -6.79
N CYS A 195 -11.05 -16.10 -8.07
CA CYS A 195 -11.21 -14.74 -8.53
C CYS A 195 -12.66 -14.54 -8.96
N ASN A 196 -13.35 -13.58 -8.36
CA ASN A 196 -14.68 -13.15 -8.78
C ASN A 196 -14.59 -11.73 -9.34
N PHE A 197 -15.32 -11.46 -10.41
CA PHE A 197 -15.69 -10.12 -10.79
C PHE A 197 -17.09 -9.85 -10.27
N GLY A 198 -17.30 -8.66 -9.73
CA GLY A 198 -18.56 -8.22 -9.18
C GLY A 198 -18.77 -6.74 -9.39
N PHE A 199 -19.81 -6.20 -8.80
CA PHE A 199 -20.04 -4.76 -8.81
C PHE A 199 -20.57 -4.27 -7.46
N PHE A 200 -20.28 -3.03 -7.14
CA PHE A 200 -20.91 -2.28 -6.08
C PHE A 200 -22.06 -1.44 -6.64
N SER A 201 -23.13 -1.29 -5.85
CA SER A 201 -24.22 -0.38 -6.14
C SER A 201 -24.62 0.39 -4.89
N ARG A 202 -24.92 1.69 -5.04
CA ARG A 202 -25.49 2.51 -3.97
C ARG A 202 -26.90 2.09 -3.59
N LYS A 203 -27.66 1.57 -4.55
CA LYS A 203 -29.04 1.11 -4.36
C LYS A 203 -29.07 -0.40 -4.39
N LYS A 204 -29.94 -0.97 -3.56
CA LYS A 204 -30.23 -2.39 -3.61
C LYS A 204 -30.94 -2.71 -4.92
N ILE A 205 -30.39 -3.65 -5.68
CA ILE A 205 -30.89 -4.10 -6.99
C ILE A 205 -31.46 -5.50 -6.84
N ASP A 206 -32.54 -5.79 -7.54
CA ASP A 206 -33.14 -7.13 -7.56
C ASP A 206 -32.15 -8.16 -8.13
N LEU A 207 -32.16 -9.37 -7.57
CA LEU A 207 -31.18 -10.41 -7.95
C LEU A 207 -31.26 -10.80 -9.42
N GLU A 208 -32.45 -10.78 -10.03
CA GLU A 208 -32.62 -11.03 -11.48
C GLU A 208 -31.92 -9.98 -12.35
N VAL A 209 -31.97 -8.71 -11.93
CA VAL A 209 -31.27 -7.60 -12.59
C VAL A 209 -29.77 -7.73 -12.35
N ALA A 210 -29.35 -8.06 -11.13
CA ALA A 210 -27.95 -8.27 -10.79
C ALA A 210 -27.34 -9.43 -11.59
N GLU A 211 -28.11 -10.51 -11.83
CA GLU A 211 -27.69 -11.63 -12.66
C GLU A 211 -27.47 -11.22 -14.12
N LYS A 212 -28.34 -10.38 -14.67
CA LYS A 212 -28.16 -9.83 -16.02
C LYS A 212 -26.92 -8.96 -16.13
N ILE A 213 -26.61 -8.16 -15.09
CA ILE A 213 -25.40 -7.33 -15.06
C ILE A 213 -24.14 -8.19 -14.97
N LEU A 214 -24.11 -9.20 -14.10
CA LEU A 214 -22.96 -10.11 -13.94
C LEU A 214 -22.77 -11.01 -15.16
N GLY A 215 -23.84 -11.41 -15.83
CA GLY A 215 -23.81 -12.31 -16.97
C GLY A 215 -23.48 -13.77 -16.58
N LYS A 216 -22.82 -14.51 -17.47
CA LYS A 216 -22.50 -15.91 -17.24
C LYS A 216 -21.46 -16.09 -16.15
N ARG A 217 -21.73 -16.98 -15.20
CA ARG A 217 -20.87 -17.24 -14.04
C ARG A 217 -19.44 -17.60 -14.43
N GLU A 218 -19.25 -18.44 -15.43
CA GLU A 218 -17.93 -18.90 -15.88
C GLU A 218 -17.05 -17.78 -16.45
N LEU A 219 -17.65 -16.66 -16.86
CA LEU A 219 -16.92 -15.50 -17.36
C LEU A 219 -16.46 -14.54 -16.23
N VAL A 220 -17.20 -14.53 -15.10
CA VAL A 220 -16.95 -13.61 -14.00
C VAL A 220 -16.48 -14.30 -12.71
N GLN A 221 -16.39 -15.63 -12.70
CA GLN A 221 -15.88 -16.41 -11.59
C GLN A 221 -14.87 -17.44 -12.05
N LEU A 222 -13.59 -17.18 -11.79
CA LEU A 222 -12.47 -18.05 -12.13
C LEU A 222 -12.01 -18.81 -10.89
N LYS A 223 -11.82 -20.12 -11.03
CA LYS A 223 -11.34 -21.00 -9.95
C LYS A 223 -10.02 -21.63 -10.38
N MET A 224 -9.05 -21.63 -9.47
CA MET A 224 -7.81 -22.34 -9.71
C MET A 224 -8.05 -23.85 -9.76
N SER A 225 -7.53 -24.54 -10.79
CA SER A 225 -7.61 -26.00 -10.89
C SER A 225 -6.74 -26.68 -9.83
N CYS A 226 -7.14 -27.87 -9.37
CA CYS A 226 -6.32 -28.68 -8.47
C CYS A 226 -4.99 -29.05 -9.11
N ASP A 227 -5.03 -29.47 -10.38
CA ASP A 227 -3.87 -29.94 -11.14
C ASP A 227 -2.77 -28.87 -11.25
N PHE A 228 -3.12 -27.57 -11.23
CA PHE A 228 -2.12 -26.50 -11.22
C PHE A 228 -1.27 -26.53 -9.96
N LYS A 229 -1.89 -26.70 -8.78
CA LYS A 229 -1.18 -26.79 -7.50
C LYS A 229 -0.29 -28.01 -7.41
N GLU A 230 -0.79 -29.16 -7.90
CA GLU A 230 -0.04 -30.40 -7.93
C GLU A 230 1.22 -30.25 -8.80
N ARG A 231 1.07 -29.71 -10.02
CA ARG A 231 2.23 -29.43 -10.88
C ARG A 231 3.23 -28.48 -10.24
N VAL A 232 2.78 -27.41 -9.57
CA VAL A 232 3.70 -26.49 -8.89
C VAL A 232 4.47 -27.21 -7.78
N ALA A 233 3.82 -28.10 -7.00
CA ALA A 233 4.46 -28.87 -5.94
C ALA A 233 5.49 -29.87 -6.52
N GLU A 234 5.15 -30.60 -7.55
CA GLU A 234 6.07 -31.52 -8.25
C GLU A 234 7.33 -30.81 -8.76
N TYR A 235 7.15 -29.65 -9.41
CA TYR A 235 8.30 -28.90 -9.92
C TYR A 235 9.12 -28.23 -8.80
N ALA A 236 8.51 -27.84 -7.68
CA ALA A 236 9.25 -27.32 -6.53
C ALA A 236 10.20 -28.37 -5.94
N GLU A 237 9.76 -29.63 -5.80
CA GLU A 237 10.60 -30.73 -5.34
C GLU A 237 11.78 -31.00 -6.29
N LEU A 238 11.60 -30.77 -7.61
CA LEU A 238 12.69 -30.94 -8.59
C LEU A 238 13.73 -29.81 -8.55
N ILE A 239 13.38 -28.61 -8.05
CA ILE A 239 14.29 -27.47 -7.96
C ILE A 239 15.09 -27.49 -6.66
N ASP A 240 14.51 -28.02 -5.59
CA ASP A 240 15.15 -28.12 -4.26
C ASP A 240 16.05 -29.37 -4.10
N GLY A 241 16.05 -30.29 -5.05
CA GLY A 241 16.90 -31.50 -5.09
C GLY A 241 18.10 -31.31 -6.00
#